data_9fb379aaab44c685d4fda5b071e94c3f
#
_entry.id   9fb379aaab44c685d4fda5b071e94c3f
#
_cell.length_a   1.000
_cell.length_b   1.000
_cell.length_c   1.000
_cell.angle_alpha   90.00
_cell.angle_beta   90.00
_cell.angle_gamma   90.00
#
_symmetry.space_group_name_H-M   'P 1'
#
loop_
_entity.id
_entity.type
_entity.pdbx_description
1 polymer ?
#
loop_
_entity_poly.entity_id
_entity_poly.type
_entity_poly.pdbx_seq_one_letter_code
_entity_poly.pdbx_strand_id
1 'polypeptide(L)'
;MVWGRAPVGPWLYVKMDRLEVPCWVGPLVVDVTGDVNTMRVQQVNLPITNALYAAPKNVQAERDGDKVTVTWDKVWMTQDDDNGYFMDVWVCQNTYYVWMPVGRLELPDQYHTSYTFTDGPGCSQKSGGKLYTVEKHGYTSPVDIPWPPAD
;
A
#
# COMPACT_ATOMS: atom_id res chain seq x y z
N MET A 1 -17.26 10.96 12.64
CA MET A 1 -16.39 11.91 11.89
C MET A 1 -15.33 11.11 11.13
N VAL A 2 -15.14 11.39 9.83
CA VAL A 2 -14.06 10.76 9.03
C VAL A 2 -12.75 11.48 9.32
N TRP A 3 -11.70 10.72 9.66
CA TRP A 3 -10.36 11.22 9.97
C TRP A 3 -9.34 11.00 8.86
N GLY A 4 -9.65 10.11 7.91
CA GLY A 4 -8.80 9.85 6.80
C GLY A 4 -9.31 8.71 5.93
N ARG A 5 -8.56 8.37 4.91
CA ARG A 5 -8.83 7.25 4.01
C ARG A 5 -7.62 6.32 3.88
N ALA A 6 -7.85 5.09 3.49
CA ALA A 6 -6.77 4.18 3.15
C ALA A 6 -6.02 4.65 1.89
N PRO A 7 -4.73 4.33 1.77
CA PRO A 7 -3.95 4.62 0.55
C PRO A 7 -4.53 3.92 -0.68
N VAL A 8 -5.08 2.74 -0.49
CA VAL A 8 -5.72 1.93 -1.55
C VAL A 8 -6.99 1.30 -0.98
N GLY A 9 -8.00 1.17 -1.84
CA GLY A 9 -9.30 0.63 -1.48
C GLY A 9 -10.23 1.67 -0.85
N PRO A 10 -11.48 1.30 -0.63
CA PRO A 10 -12.56 2.22 -0.24
C PRO A 10 -12.65 2.47 1.26
N TRP A 11 -11.65 2.08 2.04
CA TRP A 11 -11.69 2.13 3.49
C TRP A 11 -11.55 3.54 4.03
N LEU A 12 -12.43 3.88 4.99
CA LEU A 12 -12.41 5.15 5.71
C LEU A 12 -11.99 4.94 7.16
N TYR A 13 -11.10 5.79 7.64
CA TYR A 13 -10.69 5.82 9.04
C TYR A 13 -11.58 6.80 9.79
N VAL A 14 -12.41 6.26 10.68
CA VAL A 14 -13.45 7.05 11.35
C VAL A 14 -13.31 7.03 12.86
N LYS A 15 -13.67 8.15 13.49
CA LYS A 15 -13.87 8.25 14.93
C LYS A 15 -15.37 8.33 15.19
N MET A 16 -15.90 7.35 15.88
CA MET A 16 -17.28 7.34 16.35
C MET A 16 -17.34 7.78 17.82
N ASP A 17 -18.39 8.52 18.19
CA ASP A 17 -18.52 9.09 19.54
C ASP A 17 -18.58 8.01 20.64
N ARG A 18 -19.03 6.82 20.28
CA ARG A 18 -19.18 5.68 21.20
C ARG A 18 -17.93 4.80 21.32
N LEU A 19 -16.92 5.02 20.50
CA LEU A 19 -15.68 4.25 20.51
C LEU A 19 -14.52 5.12 21.01
N GLU A 20 -13.73 4.58 21.93
CA GLU A 20 -12.55 5.29 22.43
C GLU A 20 -11.47 5.45 21.37
N VAL A 21 -11.36 4.48 20.48
CA VAL A 21 -10.34 4.47 19.41
C VAL A 21 -10.99 4.55 18.02
N PRO A 22 -10.34 5.21 17.07
CA PRO A 22 -10.78 5.19 15.68
C PRO A 22 -10.68 3.78 15.08
N CYS A 23 -11.51 3.51 14.07
CA CYS A 23 -11.50 2.24 13.36
C CYS A 23 -11.65 2.43 11.85
N TRP A 24 -11.32 1.40 11.10
CA TRP A 24 -11.59 1.34 9.67
C TRP A 24 -13.01 0.85 9.41
N VAL A 25 -13.70 1.52 8.49
CA VAL A 25 -15.03 1.11 8.01
C VAL A 25 -15.03 0.98 6.50
N GLY A 26 -15.69 -0.04 6.00
CA GLY A 26 -15.91 -0.22 4.58
C GLY A 26 -17.05 0.68 4.06
N PRO A 27 -17.11 0.98 2.76
CA PRO A 27 -18.07 1.91 2.18
C PRO A 27 -19.51 1.38 2.21
N LEU A 28 -19.69 0.07 2.30
CA LEU A 28 -21.02 -0.56 2.29
C LEU A 28 -21.77 -0.46 3.63
N VAL A 29 -21.11 0.01 4.70
CA VAL A 29 -21.69 0.09 6.04
C VAL A 29 -21.88 1.52 6.52
N VAL A 30 -21.56 2.52 5.69
CA VAL A 30 -21.70 3.94 6.02
C VAL A 30 -22.15 4.75 4.81
N ASP A 31 -23.02 5.71 5.04
CA ASP A 31 -23.31 6.75 4.05
C ASP A 31 -22.35 7.92 4.27
N VAL A 32 -21.65 8.30 3.24
CA VAL A 32 -20.65 9.38 3.28
C VAL A 32 -21.15 10.58 2.50
N THR A 33 -21.13 11.74 3.11
CA THR A 33 -21.40 13.02 2.45
C THR A 33 -20.08 13.77 2.23
N GLY A 34 -19.90 14.28 1.02
CA GLY A 34 -18.68 15.00 0.64
C GLY A 34 -17.71 14.15 -0.19
N ASP A 35 -16.64 14.78 -0.65
CA ASP A 35 -15.61 14.11 -1.46
C ASP A 35 -14.54 13.46 -0.56
N VAL A 36 -14.57 12.15 -0.49
CA VAL A 36 -13.59 11.35 0.29
C VAL A 36 -12.16 11.46 -0.24
N ASN A 37 -11.97 11.85 -1.51
CA ASN A 37 -10.65 12.00 -2.09
C ASN A 37 -9.89 13.19 -1.52
N THR A 38 -10.59 14.16 -0.95
CA THR A 38 -9.98 15.30 -0.27
C THR A 38 -9.46 14.96 1.13
N MET A 39 -9.83 13.78 1.65
CA MET A 39 -9.37 13.33 2.96
C MET A 39 -7.90 12.90 2.91
N ARG A 40 -7.18 13.20 3.98
CA ARG A 40 -5.79 12.76 4.09
C ARG A 40 -5.69 11.24 4.03
N VAL A 41 -4.65 10.75 3.40
CA VAL A 41 -4.32 9.32 3.42
C VAL A 41 -3.75 8.95 4.78
N GLN A 42 -4.28 7.89 5.37
CA GLN A 42 -3.81 7.34 6.63
C GLN A 42 -2.84 6.20 6.34
N GLN A 43 -1.58 6.37 6.77
CA GLN A 43 -0.49 5.42 6.51
C GLN A 43 -0.32 4.35 7.60
N VAL A 44 -0.99 4.56 8.74
CA VAL A 44 -0.85 3.67 9.90
C VAL A 44 -2.15 2.95 10.19
N ASN A 45 -2.03 1.83 10.88
CA ASN A 45 -3.19 1.02 11.28
C ASN A 45 -4.06 0.62 10.09
N LEU A 46 -3.42 0.21 8.98
CA LEU A 46 -4.14 -0.36 7.84
C LEU A 46 -5.05 -1.51 8.29
N PRO A 47 -6.20 -1.71 7.64
CA PRO A 47 -7.12 -2.79 7.99
C PRO A 47 -6.52 -4.16 7.61
N ILE A 48 -5.62 -4.68 8.46
CA ILE A 48 -4.99 -6.00 8.29
C ILE A 48 -5.99 -7.05 8.76
N THR A 49 -6.88 -7.43 7.86
CA THR A 49 -8.00 -8.35 8.14
C THR A 49 -8.12 -9.45 7.08
N ASN A 50 -7.27 -9.43 6.06
CA ASN A 50 -7.36 -10.42 5.00
C ASN A 50 -6.89 -11.80 5.49
N ALA A 51 -7.85 -12.70 5.61
CA ALA A 51 -7.61 -14.10 5.95
C ALA A 51 -7.68 -15.04 4.73
N LEU A 52 -8.05 -14.52 3.54
CA LEU A 52 -8.28 -15.32 2.33
C LEU A 52 -7.01 -15.49 1.50
N TYR A 53 -6.15 -14.46 1.47
CA TYR A 53 -4.94 -14.45 0.67
C TYR A 53 -3.69 -14.56 1.54
N ALA A 54 -2.65 -15.16 0.98
CA ALA A 54 -1.34 -15.17 1.59
C ALA A 54 -0.67 -13.79 1.45
N ALA A 55 0.22 -13.45 2.38
CA ALA A 55 1.15 -12.36 2.18
C ALA A 55 2.11 -12.69 1.02
N PRO A 56 2.66 -11.68 0.32
CA PRO A 56 3.64 -11.89 -0.74
C PRO A 56 4.85 -12.69 -0.25
N LYS A 57 5.43 -13.50 -1.13
CA LYS A 57 6.62 -14.32 -0.85
C LYS A 57 7.72 -14.03 -1.85
N ASN A 58 8.95 -14.36 -1.46
CA ASN A 58 10.14 -14.20 -2.30
C ASN A 58 10.27 -12.78 -2.87
N VAL A 59 9.97 -11.80 -2.02
CA VAL A 59 10.10 -10.38 -2.38
C VAL A 59 11.57 -10.07 -2.56
N GLN A 60 11.93 -9.55 -3.73
CA GLN A 60 13.27 -9.14 -4.10
C GLN A 60 13.26 -7.71 -4.62
N ALA A 61 14.39 -7.04 -4.55
CA ALA A 61 14.56 -5.71 -5.14
C ALA A 61 15.97 -5.61 -5.72
N GLU A 62 16.04 -5.15 -6.97
CA GLU A 62 17.30 -4.98 -7.70
C GLU A 62 17.42 -3.53 -8.15
N ARG A 63 18.65 -3.00 -8.06
CA ARG A 63 18.96 -1.63 -8.50
C ARG A 63 19.77 -1.65 -9.79
N ASP A 64 19.34 -0.78 -10.71
CA ASP A 64 20.11 -0.40 -11.89
C ASP A 64 20.11 1.15 -11.97
N GLY A 65 21.21 1.76 -11.55
CA GLY A 65 21.31 3.21 -11.40
C GLY A 65 20.22 3.75 -10.45
N ASP A 66 19.43 4.69 -10.93
CA ASP A 66 18.32 5.29 -10.18
C ASP A 66 17.01 4.48 -10.27
N LYS A 67 17.04 3.28 -10.84
CA LYS A 67 15.86 2.42 -10.92
C LYS A 67 15.97 1.27 -9.94
N VAL A 68 14.91 1.07 -9.15
CA VAL A 68 14.77 -0.08 -8.26
C VAL A 68 13.55 -0.87 -8.70
N THR A 69 13.78 -2.09 -9.16
CA THR A 69 12.71 -3.01 -9.56
C THR A 69 12.46 -4.01 -8.44
N VAL A 70 11.24 -4.01 -7.94
CA VAL A 70 10.76 -4.96 -6.93
C VAL A 70 9.97 -6.06 -7.62
N THR A 71 10.24 -7.32 -7.25
CA THR A 71 9.56 -8.51 -7.78
C THR A 71 9.14 -9.43 -6.64
N TRP A 72 8.12 -10.23 -6.86
CA TRP A 72 7.62 -11.21 -5.88
C TRP A 72 6.91 -12.38 -6.57
N ASP A 73 6.66 -13.44 -5.82
CA ASP A 73 5.87 -14.56 -6.31
C ASP A 73 4.40 -14.20 -6.42
N LYS A 74 3.76 -14.74 -7.44
CA LYS A 74 2.32 -14.62 -7.62
C LYS A 74 1.57 -15.22 -6.42
N VAL A 75 0.67 -14.43 -5.84
CA VAL A 75 -0.30 -14.90 -4.85
C VAL A 75 -1.60 -15.24 -5.57
N TRP A 76 -2.13 -16.43 -5.29
CA TRP A 76 -3.43 -16.79 -5.84
C TRP A 76 -4.54 -15.85 -5.32
N MET A 77 -5.38 -15.37 -6.24
CA MET A 77 -6.52 -14.49 -5.97
C MET A 77 -7.74 -14.95 -6.73
N THR A 78 -8.91 -14.67 -6.19
CA THR A 78 -10.19 -14.84 -6.91
C THR A 78 -10.26 -13.88 -8.09
N GLN A 79 -11.10 -14.24 -9.08
CA GLN A 79 -11.36 -13.35 -10.22
C GLN A 79 -12.46 -12.37 -9.85
N ASP A 80 -12.11 -11.32 -9.15
CA ASP A 80 -13.00 -10.20 -8.86
C ASP A 80 -12.20 -8.87 -8.95
N ASP A 81 -12.90 -7.74 -8.96
CA ASP A 81 -12.31 -6.43 -9.23
C ASP A 81 -11.66 -5.78 -7.99
N ASP A 82 -11.68 -6.44 -6.85
CA ASP A 82 -11.28 -5.84 -5.57
C ASP A 82 -10.00 -6.42 -4.98
N ASN A 83 -9.16 -7.05 -5.79
CA ASN A 83 -7.90 -7.64 -5.34
C ASN A 83 -6.69 -7.05 -6.06
N GLY A 84 -5.50 -7.44 -5.63
CA GLY A 84 -4.23 -6.99 -6.17
C GLY A 84 -3.16 -6.84 -5.10
N TYR A 85 -2.22 -5.95 -5.34
CA TYR A 85 -1.14 -5.66 -4.40
C TYR A 85 -1.13 -4.17 -4.04
N PHE A 86 -0.53 -3.89 -2.90
CA PHE A 86 -0.25 -2.54 -2.45
C PHE A 86 1.20 -2.43 -1.99
N MET A 87 1.89 -1.41 -2.47
CA MET A 87 3.25 -1.06 -2.04
C MET A 87 3.22 0.27 -1.31
N ASP A 88 3.64 0.25 -0.06
CA ASP A 88 3.81 1.42 0.79
C ASP A 88 5.29 1.76 0.82
N VAL A 89 5.73 2.63 -0.08
CA VAL A 89 7.15 2.85 -0.38
C VAL A 89 7.51 4.33 -0.25
N TRP A 90 8.68 4.58 0.30
CA TRP A 90 9.35 5.86 0.33
C TRP A 90 10.63 5.81 -0.49
N VAL A 91 10.84 6.78 -1.36
CA VAL A 91 11.98 6.86 -2.27
C VAL A 91 12.62 8.25 -2.23
N CYS A 92 13.88 8.32 -2.66
CA CYS A 92 14.58 9.59 -2.86
C CYS A 92 14.43 10.03 -4.32
N GLN A 93 13.81 11.19 -4.53
CA GLN A 93 13.69 11.81 -5.86
C GLN A 93 14.21 13.24 -5.81
N ASN A 94 15.25 13.55 -6.59
CA ASN A 94 15.85 14.88 -6.65
C ASN A 94 16.19 15.44 -5.26
N THR A 95 16.77 14.61 -4.38
CA THR A 95 17.11 14.91 -2.98
C THR A 95 15.92 15.07 -2.02
N TYR A 96 14.69 14.86 -2.51
CA TYR A 96 13.50 14.85 -1.68
C TYR A 96 13.08 13.42 -1.34
N TYR A 97 12.76 13.19 -0.07
CA TYR A 97 12.21 11.94 0.40
C TYR A 97 10.70 11.93 0.18
N VAL A 98 10.23 11.10 -0.76
CA VAL A 98 8.87 11.13 -1.29
C VAL A 98 8.15 9.82 -1.01
N TRP A 99 6.92 9.92 -0.52
CA TRP A 99 6.04 8.77 -0.40
C TRP A 99 5.40 8.42 -1.76
N MET A 100 5.62 7.19 -2.20
CA MET A 100 5.17 6.66 -3.50
C MET A 100 4.31 5.41 -3.30
N PRO A 101 3.03 5.56 -2.92
CA PRO A 101 2.13 4.42 -2.82
C PRO A 101 1.77 3.90 -4.22
N VAL A 102 1.84 2.59 -4.41
CA VAL A 102 1.47 1.90 -5.65
C VAL A 102 0.37 0.88 -5.35
N GLY A 103 -0.72 0.94 -6.06
CA GLY A 103 -1.90 0.14 -5.76
C GLY A 103 -2.63 -0.41 -6.98
N ARG A 104 -3.94 -0.49 -6.90
CA ARG A 104 -4.79 -1.18 -7.88
C ARG A 104 -4.67 -0.70 -9.32
N LEU A 105 -4.32 0.56 -9.55
CA LEU A 105 -4.16 1.08 -10.92
C LEU A 105 -2.98 0.43 -11.63
N GLU A 106 -1.91 0.14 -10.90
CA GLU A 106 -0.66 -0.43 -11.42
C GLU A 106 -0.56 -1.93 -11.14
N LEU A 107 -1.17 -2.40 -10.04
CA LEU A 107 -1.08 -3.77 -9.53
C LEU A 107 -2.48 -4.39 -9.31
N PRO A 108 -3.33 -4.47 -10.35
CA PRO A 108 -4.75 -4.78 -10.20
C PRO A 108 -5.08 -6.24 -9.93
N ASP A 109 -4.13 -7.16 -10.08
CA ASP A 109 -4.38 -8.60 -10.00
C ASP A 109 -3.14 -9.41 -9.60
N GLN A 110 -3.30 -10.73 -9.52
CA GLN A 110 -2.26 -11.68 -9.14
C GLN A 110 -1.08 -11.78 -10.13
N TYR A 111 -1.21 -11.28 -11.35
CA TYR A 111 -0.18 -11.41 -12.40
C TYR A 111 0.76 -10.22 -12.46
N HIS A 112 0.38 -9.08 -11.86
CA HIS A 112 1.22 -7.90 -11.75
C HIS A 112 2.16 -8.07 -10.55
N THR A 113 3.27 -8.79 -10.74
CA THR A 113 4.22 -9.19 -9.69
C THR A 113 5.55 -8.46 -9.75
N SER A 114 5.55 -7.28 -10.35
CA SER A 114 6.73 -6.43 -10.49
C SER A 114 6.35 -4.96 -10.56
N TYR A 115 7.19 -4.09 -9.99
CA TYR A 115 7.08 -2.65 -10.16
C TYR A 115 8.45 -1.99 -10.06
N THR A 116 8.68 -0.94 -10.86
CA THR A 116 9.95 -0.20 -10.87
C THR A 116 9.76 1.22 -10.38
N PHE A 117 10.52 1.58 -9.35
CA PHE A 117 10.58 2.92 -8.78
C PHE A 117 11.77 3.70 -9.33
N THR A 118 11.66 5.03 -9.34
CA THR A 118 12.82 5.90 -9.43
C THR A 118 13.25 6.26 -8.02
N ASP A 119 14.51 5.95 -7.67
CA ASP A 119 15.09 6.13 -6.35
C ASP A 119 16.57 6.50 -6.49
N GLY A 120 16.86 7.78 -6.47
CA GLY A 120 18.21 8.33 -6.63
C GLY A 120 18.93 8.54 -5.29
N PRO A 121 20.17 9.01 -5.35
CA PRO A 121 20.96 9.37 -4.17
C PRO A 121 20.56 10.74 -3.59
N GLY A 122 21.14 11.09 -2.45
CA GLY A 122 21.15 12.45 -1.89
C GLY A 122 20.14 12.72 -0.77
N CYS A 123 19.28 11.76 -0.42
CA CYS A 123 18.43 11.87 0.76
C CYS A 123 19.16 11.37 2.03
N SER A 124 18.87 11.99 3.15
CA SER A 124 19.38 11.54 4.46
C SER A 124 18.65 10.31 5.00
N GLN A 125 17.39 10.13 4.60
CA GLN A 125 16.60 8.97 4.95
C GLN A 125 16.85 7.83 3.96
N LYS A 126 16.78 6.58 4.46
CA LYS A 126 16.87 5.39 3.61
C LYS A 126 15.54 5.14 2.91
N SER A 127 15.59 4.94 1.61
CA SER A 127 14.47 4.45 0.82
C SER A 127 14.09 3.03 1.22
N GLY A 128 12.83 2.66 1.00
CA GLY A 128 12.32 1.35 1.33
C GLY A 128 10.81 1.34 1.51
N GLY A 129 10.27 0.21 1.90
CA GLY A 129 8.84 0.08 2.10
C GLY A 129 8.38 -1.32 2.33
N LYS A 130 7.06 -1.50 2.19
CA LYS A 130 6.34 -2.73 2.48
C LYS A 130 5.42 -3.10 1.33
N LEU A 131 5.27 -4.40 1.11
CA LEU A 131 4.37 -4.98 0.12
C LEU A 131 3.26 -5.77 0.82
N TYR A 132 2.04 -5.62 0.32
CA TYR A 132 0.84 -6.28 0.82
C TYR A 132 0.11 -6.96 -0.32
N THR A 133 -0.55 -8.08 -0.03
CA THR A 133 -1.68 -8.54 -0.85
C THR A 133 -2.95 -7.87 -0.33
N VAL A 134 -3.82 -7.45 -1.24
CA VAL A 134 -5.03 -6.69 -0.91
C VAL A 134 -6.24 -7.36 -1.55
N GLU A 135 -7.34 -7.39 -0.83
CA GLU A 135 -8.66 -7.73 -1.35
C GLU A 135 -9.73 -6.85 -0.66
N LYS A 136 -10.98 -6.99 -1.05
CA LYS A 136 -12.08 -6.13 -0.58
C LYS A 136 -12.25 -6.05 0.96
N HIS A 137 -11.78 -7.05 1.69
CA HIS A 137 -11.89 -7.09 3.15
C HIS A 137 -10.68 -6.49 3.87
N GLY A 138 -9.60 -6.16 3.16
CA GLY A 138 -8.43 -5.50 3.73
C GLY A 138 -7.10 -5.98 3.18
N TYR A 139 -6.07 -5.79 3.98
CA TYR A 139 -4.67 -6.05 3.64
C TYR A 139 -4.18 -7.29 4.39
N THR A 140 -3.24 -8.01 3.80
CA THR A 140 -2.45 -9.02 4.53
C THR A 140 -1.45 -8.35 5.46
N SER A 141 -0.76 -9.14 6.28
CA SER A 141 0.43 -8.65 6.97
C SER A 141 1.46 -8.15 5.95
N PRO A 142 2.16 -7.05 6.26
CA PRO A 142 3.18 -6.50 5.39
C PRO A 142 4.40 -7.41 5.28
N VAL A 143 5.04 -7.36 4.11
CA VAL A 143 6.38 -7.93 3.89
C VAL A 143 7.33 -6.78 3.58
N ASP A 144 8.44 -6.70 4.32
CA ASP A 144 9.46 -5.71 4.08
C ASP A 144 10.13 -5.96 2.73
N ILE A 145 10.31 -4.89 1.95
CA ILE A 145 11.02 -4.95 0.68
C ILE A 145 12.52 -4.84 0.98
N PRO A 146 13.37 -5.78 0.53
CA PRO A 146 14.82 -5.74 0.74
C PRO A 146 15.46 -4.67 -0.16
N TRP A 147 15.24 -3.41 0.17
CA TRP A 147 15.61 -2.26 -0.66
C TRP A 147 17.13 -2.12 -0.77
N PRO A 148 17.70 -2.13 -1.99
CA PRO A 148 19.13 -1.94 -2.19
C PRO A 148 19.51 -0.47 -1.94
N PRO A 149 20.68 -0.21 -1.30
CA PRO A 149 21.15 1.16 -1.07
C PRO A 149 21.37 1.89 -2.40
N ALA A 150 21.25 3.21 -2.38
CA ALA A 150 21.78 4.07 -3.44
C ALA A 150 23.28 4.26 -3.21
N ASP A 151 24.08 4.17 -4.26
CA ASP A 151 25.52 4.42 -4.25
C ASP A 151 25.84 5.93 -4.13
#